data_fd8181046e8f9be35de567ade1af07a7
#
_entry.id   fd8181046e8f9be35de567ade1af07a7
#
_cell.length_a   1.000
_cell.length_b   1.000
_cell.length_c   1.000
_cell.angle_alpha   90.00
_cell.angle_beta   90.00
_cell.angle_gamma   90.00
#
_symmetry.space_group_name_H-M   'P 1'
#
loop_
_entity.id
_entity.type
_entity.pdbx_description
1 polymer ?
#
loop_
_entity_poly.entity_id
_entity_poly.type
_entity_poly.pdbx_seq_one_letter_code
_entity_poly.pdbx_strand_id
1 'polypeptide(L)'
;MYEAAFKNIDDTLWKDAGCSSELDYIEQTSWILFLKYLDDYETDKANSALLNGEVYNSILSDEFSWTTWATPKSSDGKLDYNAALTGDDLREFVNFKLFPYLKQFKVSADSANTLEYKIGEIFSEINNKIQSGYSLREVINKVDELSFLSNDDKHELSSLYEDKIKNMGNAGRNGGEYYTPRPLIKSIVKVINPVIGETVYDAAVGSAGFLCEAYSHIRNSKELSASEFEQLQSNTLYGKEKKSLAYVIGIMNMILHGIDAPNTVSYTH
;
A
#
# COMPACT_ATOMS: atom_id res chain seq x y z
N MET A 1 -16.33 -5.18 9.38
CA MET A 1 -15.22 -5.77 10.19
C MET A 1 -13.99 -4.88 10.13
N TYR A 2 -13.56 -4.47 8.99
CA TYR A 2 -12.33 -3.68 8.75
C TYR A 2 -12.41 -2.24 9.30
N GLU A 3 -13.58 -1.60 9.34
CA GLU A 3 -13.77 -0.27 9.94
C GLU A 3 -13.32 -0.22 11.42
N ALA A 4 -13.67 -1.25 12.19
CA ALA A 4 -13.24 -1.36 13.58
C ALA A 4 -11.71 -1.54 13.70
N ALA A 5 -11.09 -2.29 12.79
CA ALA A 5 -9.64 -2.46 12.76
C ALA A 5 -8.94 -1.12 12.49
N PHE A 6 -9.38 -0.35 11.49
CA PHE A 6 -8.82 0.97 11.17
C PHE A 6 -8.97 1.95 12.34
N LYS A 7 -10.15 1.97 13.00
CA LYS A 7 -10.35 2.80 14.18
C LYS A 7 -9.40 2.42 15.32
N ASN A 8 -9.25 1.13 15.60
CA ASN A 8 -8.34 0.66 16.65
C ASN A 8 -6.86 0.99 16.32
N ILE A 9 -6.46 0.94 15.05
CA ILE A 9 -5.13 1.38 14.62
C ILE A 9 -4.95 2.86 14.95
N ASP A 10 -5.89 3.72 14.59
CA ASP A 10 -5.82 5.16 14.87
C ASP A 10 -5.79 5.45 16.38
N ASP A 11 -6.62 4.76 17.16
CA ASP A 11 -6.65 4.89 18.63
C ASP A 11 -5.32 4.47 19.29
N THR A 12 -4.61 3.49 18.70
CA THR A 12 -3.29 3.04 19.16
C THR A 12 -2.21 4.06 18.77
N LEU A 13 -2.22 4.54 17.53
CA LEU A 13 -1.28 5.55 17.04
C LEU A 13 -1.44 6.90 17.75
N TRP A 14 -2.67 7.29 18.07
CA TRP A 14 -2.96 8.50 18.85
C TRP A 14 -2.32 8.50 20.25
N LYS A 15 -2.17 7.33 20.86
CA LYS A 15 -1.53 7.17 22.17
C LYS A 15 0.00 7.10 22.10
N ASP A 16 0.56 6.90 20.90
CA ASP A 16 2.00 6.76 20.73
C ASP A 16 2.67 8.15 20.61
N ALA A 17 3.72 8.38 21.40
CA ALA A 17 4.41 9.66 21.46
C ALA A 17 5.11 10.05 20.15
N GLY A 18 5.34 9.11 19.24
CA GLY A 18 5.95 9.34 17.94
C GLY A 18 4.97 9.78 16.85
N CYS A 19 3.66 9.65 17.11
CA CYS A 19 2.61 9.99 16.17
C CYS A 19 1.76 11.15 16.72
N SER A 20 1.83 12.32 16.09
CA SER A 20 1.22 13.55 16.61
C SER A 20 0.11 14.14 15.72
N SER A 21 -0.13 13.56 14.57
CA SER A 21 -1.06 14.08 13.57
C SER A 21 -1.73 13.00 12.74
N GLU A 22 -2.86 13.30 12.13
CA GLU A 22 -3.53 12.44 11.15
C GLU A 22 -2.60 12.03 9.99
N LEU A 23 -1.65 12.92 9.63
CA LEU A 23 -0.62 12.61 8.63
C LEU A 23 0.32 11.49 9.10
N ASP A 24 0.69 11.49 10.38
CA ASP A 24 1.52 10.42 10.94
C ASP A 24 0.73 9.11 11.00
N TYR A 25 -0.56 9.16 11.38
CA TYR A 25 -1.39 7.95 11.47
C TYR A 25 -1.54 7.28 10.09
N ILE A 26 -1.81 8.06 9.04
CA ILE A 26 -1.94 7.50 7.70
C ILE A 26 -0.59 7.00 7.17
N GLU A 27 0.51 7.71 7.42
CA GLU A 27 1.85 7.28 7.02
C GLU A 27 2.22 5.95 7.66
N GLN A 28 2.04 5.84 8.99
CA GLN A 28 2.39 4.63 9.72
C GLN A 28 1.46 3.45 9.36
N THR A 29 0.17 3.70 9.20
CA THR A 29 -0.77 2.68 8.72
C THR A 29 -0.41 2.21 7.32
N SER A 30 -0.02 3.12 6.41
CA SER A 30 0.22 2.82 4.99
C SER A 30 1.38 1.84 4.78
N TRP A 31 2.53 2.04 5.43
CA TRP A 31 3.66 1.14 5.22
C TRP A 31 3.42 -0.25 5.83
N ILE A 32 2.68 -0.34 6.95
CA ILE A 32 2.33 -1.63 7.55
C ILE A 32 1.33 -2.39 6.68
N LEU A 33 0.30 -1.71 6.19
CA LEU A 33 -0.66 -2.27 5.21
C LEU A 33 0.04 -2.73 3.93
N PHE A 34 1.01 -1.94 3.43
CA PHE A 34 1.74 -2.28 2.23
C PHE A 34 2.54 -3.59 2.39
N LEU A 35 3.21 -3.79 3.52
CA LEU A 35 3.96 -5.02 3.78
C LEU A 35 3.04 -6.23 3.94
N LYS A 36 1.88 -6.06 4.56
CA LYS A 36 0.86 -7.13 4.62
C LYS A 36 0.29 -7.44 3.22
N TYR A 37 -0.04 -6.41 2.43
CA TYR A 37 -0.46 -6.60 1.05
C TYR A 37 0.59 -7.35 0.23
N LEU A 38 1.86 -6.98 0.36
CA LEU A 38 2.96 -7.61 -0.37
C LEU A 38 3.08 -9.10 -0.05
N ASP A 39 2.93 -9.49 1.20
CA ASP A 39 2.93 -10.90 1.63
C ASP A 39 1.76 -11.69 1.01
N ASP A 40 0.55 -11.12 1.03
CA ASP A 40 -0.63 -11.74 0.40
C ASP A 40 -0.46 -11.82 -1.13
N TYR A 41 0.10 -10.79 -1.76
CA TYR A 41 0.40 -10.76 -3.20
C TYR A 41 1.42 -11.83 -3.60
N GLU A 42 2.53 -11.95 -2.87
CA GLU A 42 3.55 -12.96 -3.13
C GLU A 42 3.02 -14.38 -2.93
N THR A 43 2.19 -14.56 -1.90
CA THR A 43 1.50 -15.85 -1.64
C THR A 43 0.59 -16.23 -2.82
N ASP A 44 -0.19 -15.29 -3.34
CA ASP A 44 -1.08 -15.51 -4.49
C ASP A 44 -0.28 -15.84 -5.76
N LYS A 45 0.82 -15.12 -6.03
CA LYS A 45 1.73 -15.38 -7.16
C LYS A 45 2.41 -16.73 -7.04
N ALA A 46 2.89 -17.10 -5.86
CA ALA A 46 3.51 -18.39 -5.61
C ALA A 46 2.52 -19.56 -5.83
N ASN A 47 1.28 -19.42 -5.34
CA ASN A 47 0.23 -20.41 -5.55
C ASN A 47 -0.14 -20.54 -7.03
N SER A 48 -0.25 -19.43 -7.74
CA SER A 48 -0.54 -19.41 -9.19
C SER A 48 0.57 -20.06 -9.99
N ALA A 49 1.84 -19.80 -9.68
CA ALA A 49 2.98 -20.43 -10.32
C ALA A 49 3.00 -21.95 -10.07
N LEU A 50 2.74 -22.36 -8.82
CA LEU A 50 2.66 -23.78 -8.47
C LEU A 50 1.60 -24.53 -9.29
N LEU A 51 0.42 -23.94 -9.48
CA LEU A 51 -0.67 -24.50 -10.28
C LEU A 51 -0.28 -24.65 -11.76
N ASN A 52 0.58 -23.76 -12.26
CA ASN A 52 1.08 -23.79 -13.63
C ASN A 52 2.35 -24.65 -13.80
N GLY A 53 2.89 -25.23 -12.72
CA GLY A 53 4.14 -25.99 -12.73
C GLY A 53 5.40 -25.12 -12.87
N GLU A 54 5.29 -23.84 -12.50
CA GLU A 54 6.36 -22.84 -12.54
C GLU A 54 6.95 -22.59 -11.13
N VAL A 55 8.13 -21.99 -11.06
CA VAL A 55 8.78 -21.59 -9.81
C VAL A 55 8.64 -20.08 -9.67
N TYR A 56 8.07 -19.64 -8.56
CA TYR A 56 8.02 -18.22 -8.18
C TYR A 56 9.22 -17.87 -7.31
N ASN A 57 9.90 -16.78 -7.64
CA ASN A 57 10.96 -16.21 -6.82
C ASN A 57 10.40 -15.04 -6.04
N SER A 58 10.32 -15.17 -4.72
CA SER A 58 9.81 -14.11 -3.85
C SER A 58 10.70 -12.86 -3.90
N ILE A 59 10.07 -11.69 -3.87
CA ILE A 59 10.73 -10.39 -3.79
C ILE A 59 11.45 -10.25 -2.45
N LEU A 60 10.73 -10.59 -1.37
CA LEU A 60 11.30 -10.56 -0.03
C LEU A 60 11.96 -11.89 0.31
N SER A 61 13.14 -11.85 0.93
CA SER A 61 13.72 -13.05 1.54
C SER A 61 12.94 -13.48 2.77
N ASP A 62 12.98 -14.77 3.10
CA ASP A 62 12.18 -15.40 4.17
C ASP A 62 12.28 -14.66 5.52
N GLU A 63 13.45 -14.13 5.88
CA GLU A 63 13.65 -13.38 7.13
C GLU A 63 12.76 -12.13 7.20
N PHE A 64 12.46 -11.52 6.04
CA PHE A 64 11.70 -10.27 5.93
C PHE A 64 10.26 -10.48 5.44
N SER A 65 9.82 -11.72 5.26
CA SER A 65 8.40 -12.02 4.98
C SER A 65 7.54 -11.67 6.18
N TRP A 66 6.32 -11.20 5.94
CA TRP A 66 5.37 -10.83 6.98
C TRP A 66 5.12 -11.98 7.98
N THR A 67 4.97 -13.18 7.45
CA THR A 67 4.75 -14.40 8.24
C THR A 67 5.94 -14.80 9.11
N THR A 68 7.12 -14.30 8.86
CA THR A 68 8.32 -14.59 9.66
C THR A 68 8.54 -13.53 10.75
N TRP A 69 8.59 -12.24 10.40
CA TRP A 69 8.94 -11.22 11.39
C TRP A 69 7.72 -10.59 12.06
N ALA A 70 6.62 -10.40 11.31
CA ALA A 70 5.46 -9.68 11.82
C ALA A 70 4.51 -10.60 12.57
N THR A 71 4.09 -11.70 11.96
CA THR A 71 3.11 -12.60 12.55
C THR A 71 3.48 -14.08 12.41
N PRO A 72 4.59 -14.53 13.05
CA PRO A 72 4.94 -15.94 13.04
C PRO A 72 3.78 -16.77 13.62
N LYS A 73 3.43 -17.85 12.93
CA LYS A 73 2.31 -18.72 13.31
C LYS A 73 2.83 -20.00 13.95
N SER A 74 2.18 -20.42 15.02
CA SER A 74 2.35 -21.75 15.60
C SER A 74 1.61 -22.81 14.78
N SER A 75 1.80 -24.08 15.13
CA SER A 75 1.20 -25.21 14.40
C SER A 75 -0.32 -25.20 14.36
N ASP A 76 -0.98 -24.48 15.27
CA ASP A 76 -2.44 -24.28 15.30
C ASP A 76 -2.92 -23.07 14.48
N GLY A 77 -2.01 -22.39 13.77
CA GLY A 77 -2.29 -21.23 12.92
C GLY A 77 -2.45 -19.91 13.66
N LYS A 78 -2.26 -19.88 14.98
CA LYS A 78 -2.31 -18.66 15.78
C LYS A 78 -0.94 -18.00 15.87
N LEU A 79 -0.93 -16.72 16.28
CA LEU A 79 0.31 -16.01 16.55
C LEU A 79 1.15 -16.76 17.58
N ASP A 80 2.39 -17.09 17.23
CA ASP A 80 3.37 -17.63 18.15
C ASP A 80 4.01 -16.51 18.98
N TYR A 81 3.49 -16.30 20.17
CA TYR A 81 4.00 -15.26 21.08
C TYR A 81 5.44 -15.48 21.54
N ASN A 82 6.00 -16.68 21.38
CA ASN A 82 7.39 -16.94 21.73
C ASN A 82 8.34 -16.53 20.60
N ALA A 83 7.89 -16.62 19.36
CA ALA A 83 8.64 -16.22 18.18
C ALA A 83 8.39 -14.76 17.78
N ALA A 84 7.23 -14.21 18.12
CA ALA A 84 6.83 -12.86 17.74
C ALA A 84 7.67 -11.80 18.47
N LEU A 85 8.35 -10.95 17.69
CA LEU A 85 9.08 -9.79 18.23
C LEU A 85 8.10 -8.81 18.90
N THR A 86 8.50 -8.20 20.00
CA THR A 86 7.72 -7.19 20.72
C THR A 86 8.62 -6.17 21.42
N GLY A 87 8.07 -5.08 21.93
CA GLY A 87 8.84 -4.07 22.64
C GLY A 87 10.01 -3.51 21.82
N ASP A 88 11.14 -3.29 22.48
CA ASP A 88 12.33 -2.70 21.82
C ASP A 88 12.90 -3.61 20.71
N ASP A 89 12.86 -4.93 20.87
CA ASP A 89 13.37 -5.86 19.85
C ASP A 89 12.61 -5.71 18.51
N LEU A 90 11.29 -5.55 18.55
CA LEU A 90 10.48 -5.29 17.35
C LEU A 90 10.83 -3.95 16.70
N ARG A 91 10.94 -2.91 17.50
CA ARG A 91 11.28 -1.57 17.02
C ARG A 91 12.68 -1.53 16.40
N GLU A 92 13.66 -2.17 17.05
CA GLU A 92 15.02 -2.28 16.54
C GLU A 92 15.09 -3.09 15.24
N PHE A 93 14.38 -4.21 15.16
CA PHE A 93 14.29 -4.99 13.92
C PHE A 93 13.73 -4.13 12.78
N VAL A 94 12.61 -3.44 12.99
CA VAL A 94 12.00 -2.58 11.96
C VAL A 94 12.95 -1.47 11.54
N ASN A 95 13.56 -0.75 12.48
CA ASN A 95 14.36 0.43 12.18
C ASN A 95 15.73 0.09 11.59
N PHE A 96 16.39 -0.98 12.06
CA PHE A 96 17.79 -1.26 11.75
C PHE A 96 18.02 -2.47 10.84
N LYS A 97 16.98 -3.30 10.60
CA LYS A 97 17.05 -4.42 9.68
C LYS A 97 16.06 -4.28 8.53
N LEU A 98 14.76 -4.24 8.83
CA LEU A 98 13.71 -4.25 7.82
C LEU A 98 13.74 -3.03 6.89
N PHE A 99 13.71 -1.81 7.43
CA PHE A 99 13.74 -0.59 6.61
C PHE A 99 15.03 -0.45 5.79
N PRO A 100 16.25 -0.68 6.33
CA PRO A 100 17.45 -0.71 5.51
C PRO A 100 17.43 -1.75 4.39
N TYR A 101 16.92 -2.95 4.66
CA TYR A 101 16.75 -3.99 3.65
C TYR A 101 15.82 -3.55 2.52
N LEU A 102 14.64 -3.01 2.84
CA LEU A 102 13.66 -2.56 1.85
C LEU A 102 14.18 -1.37 1.02
N LYS A 103 14.94 -0.46 1.62
CA LYS A 103 15.58 0.67 0.91
C LYS A 103 16.55 0.24 -0.19
N GLN A 104 17.22 -0.89 -0.02
CA GLN A 104 18.20 -1.40 -1.00
C GLN A 104 17.55 -1.71 -2.36
N PHE A 105 16.27 -2.05 -2.40
CA PHE A 105 15.55 -2.34 -3.63
C PHE A 105 15.56 -1.17 -4.62
N LYS A 106 15.65 0.08 -4.15
CA LYS A 106 15.79 1.24 -5.05
C LYS A 106 17.04 1.18 -5.93
N VAL A 107 18.08 0.51 -5.47
CA VAL A 107 19.38 0.39 -6.18
C VAL A 107 19.52 -0.96 -6.87
N SER A 108 18.98 -2.02 -6.27
CA SER A 108 19.14 -3.39 -6.77
C SER A 108 18.09 -3.82 -7.80
N ALA A 109 16.98 -3.10 -7.93
CA ALA A 109 15.94 -3.42 -8.89
C ALA A 109 16.40 -3.22 -10.34
N ASP A 110 16.00 -4.11 -11.23
CA ASP A 110 16.38 -4.12 -12.64
C ASP A 110 15.80 -2.92 -13.44
N SER A 111 14.66 -2.39 -13.00
CA SER A 111 13.95 -1.30 -13.67
C SER A 111 13.09 -0.49 -12.70
N ALA A 112 12.91 0.80 -13.00
CA ALA A 112 12.02 1.70 -12.25
C ALA A 112 10.53 1.32 -12.30
N ASN A 113 10.14 0.43 -13.21
CA ASN A 113 8.76 -0.02 -13.37
C ASN A 113 8.47 -1.33 -12.61
N THR A 114 9.44 -1.86 -11.87
CA THR A 114 9.24 -3.08 -11.08
C THR A 114 8.67 -2.77 -9.71
N LEU A 115 8.00 -3.75 -9.10
CA LEU A 115 7.47 -3.64 -7.74
C LEU A 115 8.63 -3.48 -6.73
N GLU A 116 9.75 -4.15 -6.94
CA GLU A 116 10.98 -4.01 -6.15
C GLU A 116 11.44 -2.56 -6.08
N TYR A 117 11.52 -1.88 -7.23
CA TYR A 117 11.91 -0.47 -7.27
C TYR A 117 10.92 0.39 -6.46
N LYS A 118 9.61 0.14 -6.58
CA LYS A 118 8.58 0.86 -5.82
C LYS A 118 8.71 0.65 -4.31
N ILE A 119 9.02 -0.58 -3.89
CA ILE A 119 9.35 -0.86 -2.48
C ILE A 119 10.52 0.03 -2.04
N GLY A 120 11.61 0.04 -2.79
CA GLY A 120 12.78 0.86 -2.49
C GLY A 120 12.48 2.36 -2.44
N GLU A 121 11.66 2.87 -3.36
CA GLU A 121 11.20 4.27 -3.34
C GLU A 121 10.38 4.58 -2.08
N ILE A 122 9.36 3.80 -1.80
CA ILE A 122 8.49 3.99 -0.63
C ILE A 122 9.32 4.07 0.66
N PHE A 123 10.14 3.04 0.91
CA PHE A 123 10.90 2.96 2.15
C PHE A 123 12.10 3.91 2.21
N SER A 124 12.50 4.54 1.09
CA SER A 124 13.46 5.64 1.11
C SER A 124 12.86 6.95 1.61
N GLU A 125 11.54 7.14 1.45
CA GLU A 125 10.84 8.38 1.76
C GLU A 125 10.17 8.38 3.14
N ILE A 126 9.91 7.22 3.72
CA ILE A 126 9.23 7.06 5.02
C ILE A 126 10.16 6.52 6.08
N ASN A 127 9.78 6.74 7.35
CA ASN A 127 10.44 6.16 8.50
C ASN A 127 9.40 5.67 9.51
N ASN A 128 9.77 4.68 10.31
CA ASN A 128 8.94 4.29 11.44
C ASN A 128 8.98 5.41 12.51
N LYS A 129 7.83 6.00 12.79
CA LYS A 129 7.63 7.03 13.82
C LYS A 129 7.14 6.45 15.14
N ILE A 130 6.60 5.23 15.14
CA ILE A 130 6.07 4.58 16.33
C ILE A 130 7.20 4.34 17.31
N GLN A 131 7.14 4.97 18.47
CA GLN A 131 8.17 4.91 19.51
C GLN A 131 8.01 3.73 20.45
N SER A 132 6.77 3.29 20.68
CA SER A 132 6.49 2.12 21.52
C SER A 132 6.46 0.85 20.65
N GLY A 133 7.36 -0.09 20.91
CA GLY A 133 7.31 -1.39 20.25
C GLY A 133 6.05 -2.21 20.63
N TYR A 134 5.40 -1.91 21.73
CA TYR A 134 4.10 -2.49 22.09
C TYR A 134 2.98 -1.90 21.23
N SER A 135 2.96 -0.57 21.01
CA SER A 135 2.03 0.06 20.08
C SER A 135 2.22 -0.48 18.66
N LEU A 136 3.48 -0.62 18.23
CA LEU A 136 3.81 -1.20 16.92
C LEU A 136 3.28 -2.64 16.79
N ARG A 137 3.45 -3.48 17.82
CA ARG A 137 2.91 -4.84 17.86
C ARG A 137 1.40 -4.85 17.77
N GLU A 138 0.72 -3.96 18.49
CA GLU A 138 -0.74 -3.85 18.45
C GLU A 138 -1.23 -3.47 17.06
N VAL A 139 -0.60 -2.49 16.39
CA VAL A 139 -0.94 -2.10 15.02
C VAL A 139 -0.72 -3.25 14.05
N ILE A 140 0.43 -3.95 14.12
CA ILE A 140 0.72 -5.11 13.28
C ILE A 140 -0.35 -6.21 13.46
N ASN A 141 -0.74 -6.52 14.70
CA ASN A 141 -1.75 -7.52 14.95
C ASN A 141 -3.11 -7.13 14.35
N LYS A 142 -3.48 -5.83 14.38
CA LYS A 142 -4.71 -5.34 13.75
C LYS A 142 -4.65 -5.38 12.23
N VAL A 143 -3.50 -5.11 11.64
CA VAL A 143 -3.29 -5.22 10.20
C VAL A 143 -3.32 -6.68 9.75
N ASP A 144 -2.80 -7.62 10.55
CA ASP A 144 -2.85 -9.05 10.22
C ASP A 144 -4.29 -9.62 10.16
N GLU A 145 -5.25 -8.97 10.84
CA GLU A 145 -6.67 -9.32 10.75
C GLU A 145 -7.29 -8.97 9.38
N LEU A 146 -6.60 -8.14 8.56
CA LEU A 146 -7.06 -7.72 7.24
C LEU A 146 -6.62 -8.72 6.18
N SER A 147 -7.44 -8.91 5.14
CA SER A 147 -7.14 -9.77 4.00
C SER A 147 -7.15 -8.96 2.71
N PHE A 148 -6.21 -9.25 1.81
CA PHE A 148 -6.14 -8.66 0.47
C PHE A 148 -6.35 -9.71 -0.63
N LEU A 149 -6.86 -10.90 -0.27
CA LEU A 149 -6.96 -12.04 -1.19
C LEU A 149 -8.15 -11.93 -2.14
N SER A 150 -9.30 -11.45 -1.65
CA SER A 150 -10.49 -11.31 -2.50
C SER A 150 -10.65 -9.89 -3.06
N ASN A 151 -11.38 -9.76 -4.19
CA ASN A 151 -11.74 -8.46 -4.75
C ASN A 151 -12.66 -7.66 -3.82
N ASP A 152 -13.54 -8.34 -3.07
CA ASP A 152 -14.45 -7.69 -2.12
C ASP A 152 -13.68 -7.11 -0.95
N ASP A 153 -12.69 -7.84 -0.42
CA ASP A 153 -11.79 -7.35 0.64
C ASP A 153 -11.01 -6.11 0.17
N LYS A 154 -10.40 -6.17 -1.01
CA LYS A 154 -9.68 -5.05 -1.61
C LYS A 154 -10.57 -3.82 -1.78
N HIS A 155 -11.82 -4.02 -2.19
CA HIS A 155 -12.79 -2.93 -2.37
C HIS A 155 -13.19 -2.30 -1.02
N GLU A 156 -13.48 -3.09 0.02
CA GLU A 156 -13.78 -2.57 1.37
C GLU A 156 -12.58 -1.81 1.93
N LEU A 157 -11.37 -2.37 1.83
CA LEU A 157 -10.15 -1.74 2.29
C LEU A 157 -9.83 -0.43 1.54
N SER A 158 -10.01 -0.39 0.21
CA SER A 158 -9.81 0.82 -0.57
C SER A 158 -10.77 1.94 -0.14
N SER A 159 -12.03 1.61 0.11
CA SER A 159 -13.04 2.57 0.58
C SER A 159 -12.66 3.15 1.95
N LEU A 160 -12.27 2.31 2.91
CA LEU A 160 -11.86 2.74 4.24
C LEU A 160 -10.56 3.58 4.20
N TYR A 161 -9.62 3.19 3.34
CA TYR A 161 -8.39 3.95 3.16
C TYR A 161 -8.65 5.32 2.53
N GLU A 162 -9.58 5.41 1.57
CA GLU A 162 -10.02 6.69 1.00
C GLU A 162 -10.73 7.58 2.03
N ASP A 163 -11.53 7.03 2.92
CA ASP A 163 -12.12 7.79 4.02
C ASP A 163 -11.05 8.34 4.97
N LYS A 164 -10.01 7.59 5.22
CA LYS A 164 -8.84 8.04 5.99
C LYS A 164 -8.13 9.22 5.30
N ILE A 165 -7.88 9.11 3.99
CA ILE A 165 -7.29 10.20 3.17
C ILE A 165 -8.19 11.44 3.21
N LYS A 166 -9.50 11.28 3.09
CA LYS A 166 -10.47 12.38 3.17
C LYS A 166 -10.44 13.08 4.53
N ASN A 167 -10.39 12.32 5.61
CA ASN A 167 -10.33 12.88 6.97
C ASN A 167 -9.02 13.64 7.19
N MET A 168 -7.91 13.11 6.71
CA MET A 168 -6.62 13.81 6.66
C MET A 168 -6.74 15.12 5.85
N GLY A 169 -7.44 15.10 4.71
CA GLY A 169 -7.68 16.28 3.88
C GLY A 169 -8.44 17.41 4.61
N ASN A 170 -9.25 17.05 5.59
CA ASN A 170 -10.02 17.99 6.40
C ASN A 170 -9.28 18.47 7.67
N ALA A 171 -8.17 17.84 8.06
CA ALA A 171 -7.48 18.02 9.33
C ALA A 171 -6.51 19.23 9.37
N GLY A 172 -6.67 20.25 8.52
CA GLY A 172 -5.89 21.49 8.61
C GLY A 172 -5.39 22.04 7.28
N ARG A 173 -4.51 23.08 7.35
CA ARG A 173 -4.05 23.84 6.17
C ARG A 173 -3.39 23.01 5.07
N ASN A 174 -2.81 21.87 5.39
CA ASN A 174 -2.07 21.04 4.43
C ASN A 174 -2.85 19.81 3.96
N GLY A 175 -3.98 19.49 4.58
CA GLY A 175 -4.74 18.28 4.27
C GLY A 175 -5.43 18.33 2.90
N GLY A 176 -5.93 19.49 2.49
CA GLY A 176 -6.58 19.68 1.19
C GLY A 176 -5.67 19.48 -0.03
N GLU A 177 -4.35 19.45 0.18
CA GLU A 177 -3.38 19.18 -0.91
C GLU A 177 -3.34 17.72 -1.35
N TYR A 178 -3.88 16.81 -0.53
CA TYR A 178 -3.81 15.36 -0.78
C TYR A 178 -5.13 14.77 -1.28
N TYR A 179 -6.23 15.52 -1.21
CA TYR A 179 -7.55 14.98 -1.48
C TYR A 179 -8.38 15.88 -2.38
N THR A 180 -8.82 15.31 -3.49
CA THR A 180 -9.87 15.88 -4.36
C THR A 180 -11.18 15.13 -4.12
N PRO A 181 -12.33 15.80 -3.93
CA PRO A 181 -13.61 15.14 -3.68
C PRO A 181 -13.98 14.12 -4.77
N ARG A 182 -14.24 12.90 -4.38
CA ARG A 182 -14.50 11.78 -5.30
C ARG A 182 -15.68 12.03 -6.27
N PRO A 183 -16.81 12.67 -5.87
CA PRO A 183 -17.88 13.01 -6.81
C PRO A 183 -17.42 13.90 -7.96
N LEU A 184 -16.50 14.84 -7.70
CA LEU A 184 -15.91 15.70 -8.73
C LEU A 184 -15.05 14.88 -9.69
N ILE A 185 -14.15 14.05 -9.16
CA ILE A 185 -13.28 13.16 -9.96
C ILE A 185 -14.13 12.27 -10.86
N LYS A 186 -15.14 11.58 -10.30
CA LYS A 186 -16.07 10.72 -11.04
C LYS A 186 -16.76 11.45 -12.18
N SER A 187 -17.22 12.68 -11.92
CA SER A 187 -17.87 13.50 -12.95
C SER A 187 -16.90 13.84 -14.09
N ILE A 188 -15.67 14.22 -13.76
CA ILE A 188 -14.65 14.55 -14.77
C ILE A 188 -14.27 13.32 -15.59
N VAL A 189 -13.96 12.18 -14.93
CA VAL A 189 -13.60 10.93 -15.62
C VAL A 189 -14.74 10.45 -16.52
N LYS A 190 -15.99 10.55 -16.05
CA LYS A 190 -17.16 10.18 -16.85
C LYS A 190 -17.34 11.05 -18.10
N VAL A 191 -17.02 12.35 -18.02
CA VAL A 191 -17.12 13.27 -19.17
C VAL A 191 -15.97 13.02 -20.17
N ILE A 192 -14.75 12.82 -19.67
CA ILE A 192 -13.57 12.52 -20.51
C ILE A 192 -13.71 11.14 -21.15
N ASN A 193 -14.28 10.18 -20.41
CA ASN A 193 -14.55 8.81 -20.83
C ASN A 193 -13.32 8.09 -21.40
N PRO A 194 -12.23 7.97 -20.62
CA PRO A 194 -11.02 7.30 -21.09
C PRO A 194 -11.30 5.82 -21.42
N VAL A 195 -10.70 5.31 -22.49
CA VAL A 195 -10.88 3.94 -22.95
C VAL A 195 -9.55 3.19 -23.00
N ILE A 196 -9.64 1.85 -23.02
CA ILE A 196 -8.42 1.04 -23.17
C ILE A 196 -7.69 1.37 -24.48
N GLY A 197 -6.36 1.51 -24.41
CA GLY A 197 -5.51 1.97 -25.51
C GLY A 197 -5.12 3.44 -25.41
N GLU A 198 -5.81 4.24 -24.59
CA GLU A 198 -5.42 5.60 -24.26
C GLU A 198 -4.50 5.64 -23.04
N THR A 199 -3.76 6.75 -22.88
CA THR A 199 -2.90 7.00 -21.74
C THR A 199 -3.50 8.10 -20.87
N VAL A 200 -3.60 7.86 -19.57
CA VAL A 200 -4.02 8.82 -18.55
C VAL A 200 -2.79 9.26 -17.76
N TYR A 201 -2.52 10.56 -17.74
CA TYR A 201 -1.39 11.14 -17.02
C TYR A 201 -1.85 12.18 -16.00
N ASP A 202 -1.41 12.01 -14.76
CA ASP A 202 -1.61 12.96 -13.66
C ASP A 202 -0.27 13.52 -13.19
N ALA A 203 -0.05 14.83 -13.39
CA ALA A 203 1.21 15.50 -13.05
C ALA A 203 1.33 15.90 -11.57
N ALA A 204 0.28 15.73 -10.78
CA ALA A 204 0.21 16.08 -9.36
C ALA A 204 -0.71 15.09 -8.64
N VAL A 205 -0.28 13.82 -8.64
CA VAL A 205 -1.08 12.64 -8.28
C VAL A 205 -1.78 12.74 -6.92
N GLY A 206 -1.14 13.36 -5.93
CA GLY A 206 -1.68 13.38 -4.58
C GLY A 206 -1.97 11.97 -4.07
N SER A 207 -3.21 11.73 -3.67
CA SER A 207 -3.69 10.40 -3.27
C SER A 207 -4.10 9.49 -4.44
N ALA A 208 -3.73 9.80 -5.67
CA ALA A 208 -4.00 9.07 -6.90
C ALA A 208 -5.50 8.91 -7.27
N GLY A 209 -6.36 9.80 -6.77
CA GLY A 209 -7.81 9.66 -6.99
C GLY A 209 -8.24 9.66 -8.45
N PHE A 210 -7.63 10.48 -9.31
CA PHE A 210 -7.92 10.47 -10.74
C PHE A 210 -7.48 9.18 -11.42
N LEU A 211 -6.30 8.66 -11.08
CA LEU A 211 -5.78 7.42 -11.66
C LEU A 211 -6.62 6.20 -11.21
N CYS A 212 -6.98 6.13 -9.93
CA CYS A 212 -7.85 5.08 -9.41
C CYS A 212 -9.24 5.10 -10.06
N GLU A 213 -9.85 6.27 -10.23
CA GLU A 213 -11.17 6.38 -10.87
C GLU A 213 -11.09 6.07 -12.38
N ALA A 214 -10.04 6.53 -13.08
CA ALA A 214 -9.82 6.20 -14.48
C ALA A 214 -9.63 4.69 -14.68
N TYR A 215 -8.85 4.04 -13.81
CA TYR A 215 -8.69 2.59 -13.78
C TYR A 215 -10.04 1.88 -13.64
N SER A 216 -10.80 2.25 -12.61
CA SER A 216 -12.11 1.66 -12.34
C SER A 216 -13.09 1.88 -13.50
N HIS A 217 -13.07 3.07 -14.10
CA HIS A 217 -13.90 3.40 -15.25
C HIS A 217 -13.58 2.52 -16.47
N ILE A 218 -12.30 2.41 -16.85
CA ILE A 218 -11.85 1.59 -17.99
C ILE A 218 -12.15 0.11 -17.73
N ARG A 219 -11.79 -0.39 -16.55
CA ARG A 219 -11.98 -1.79 -16.17
C ARG A 219 -13.45 -2.22 -16.22
N ASN A 220 -14.36 -1.34 -15.83
CA ASN A 220 -15.80 -1.63 -15.75
C ASN A 220 -16.57 -1.28 -17.04
N SER A 221 -15.92 -0.67 -18.04
CA SER A 221 -16.59 -0.24 -19.28
C SER A 221 -17.00 -1.40 -20.18
N LYS A 222 -16.24 -2.49 -20.17
CA LYS A 222 -16.47 -3.74 -20.93
C LYS A 222 -15.70 -4.90 -20.32
N GLU A 223 -15.97 -6.12 -20.75
CA GLU A 223 -15.09 -7.25 -20.51
C GLU A 223 -13.75 -7.03 -21.22
N LEU A 224 -12.64 -7.04 -20.48
CA LEU A 224 -11.29 -6.90 -21.03
C LEU A 224 -10.71 -8.28 -21.31
N SER A 225 -10.06 -8.44 -22.46
CA SER A 225 -9.19 -9.59 -22.72
C SER A 225 -7.95 -9.56 -21.81
N ALA A 226 -7.23 -10.68 -21.68
CA ALA A 226 -6.01 -10.75 -20.88
C ALA A 226 -4.97 -9.70 -21.31
N SER A 227 -4.79 -9.50 -22.63
CA SER A 227 -3.88 -8.49 -23.19
C SER A 227 -4.30 -7.06 -22.87
N GLU A 228 -5.61 -6.76 -22.93
CA GLU A 228 -6.12 -5.43 -22.57
C GLU A 228 -6.00 -5.17 -21.07
N PHE A 229 -6.19 -6.20 -20.24
CA PHE A 229 -5.98 -6.09 -18.81
C PHE A 229 -4.51 -5.83 -18.47
N GLU A 230 -3.59 -6.54 -19.10
CA GLU A 230 -2.16 -6.30 -18.95
C GLU A 230 -1.76 -4.88 -19.40
N GLN A 231 -2.34 -4.39 -20.51
CA GLN A 231 -2.15 -3.01 -20.96
C GLN A 231 -2.68 -2.00 -19.94
N LEU A 232 -3.87 -2.24 -19.36
CA LEU A 232 -4.43 -1.39 -18.31
C LEU A 232 -3.52 -1.32 -17.09
N GLN A 233 -2.94 -2.45 -16.68
CA GLN A 233 -2.04 -2.53 -15.54
C GLN A 233 -0.70 -1.82 -15.76
N SER A 234 -0.11 -1.92 -16.94
CA SER A 234 1.29 -1.55 -17.16
C SER A 234 1.51 -0.32 -18.04
N ASN A 235 0.57 0.02 -18.94
CA ASN A 235 0.81 1.00 -20.00
C ASN A 235 -0.31 2.05 -20.17
N THR A 236 -1.20 2.19 -19.20
CA THR A 236 -2.34 3.12 -19.29
C THR A 236 -2.24 4.29 -18.32
N LEU A 237 -1.83 4.05 -17.08
CA LEU A 237 -1.88 5.02 -16.00
C LEU A 237 -0.49 5.49 -15.63
N TYR A 238 -0.26 6.79 -15.67
CA TYR A 238 1.02 7.40 -15.35
C TYR A 238 0.84 8.58 -14.41
N GLY A 239 1.77 8.75 -13.48
CA GLY A 239 1.68 9.84 -12.53
C GLY A 239 3.01 10.38 -12.04
N LYS A 240 2.98 11.62 -11.55
CA LYS A 240 4.10 12.24 -10.85
C LYS A 240 3.63 12.88 -9.56
N GLU A 241 4.40 12.69 -8.48
CA GLU A 241 4.17 13.34 -7.21
C GLU A 241 5.49 13.88 -6.62
N LYS A 242 5.42 15.07 -6.03
CA LYS A 242 6.60 15.73 -5.45
C LYS A 242 6.76 15.42 -3.97
N LYS A 243 5.65 15.27 -3.25
CA LYS A 243 5.65 15.08 -1.80
C LYS A 243 5.72 13.60 -1.47
N SER A 244 6.75 13.19 -0.74
CA SER A 244 7.00 11.80 -0.36
C SER A 244 5.78 11.12 0.27
N LEU A 245 5.14 11.77 1.25
CA LEU A 245 3.96 11.19 1.89
C LEU A 245 2.79 11.03 0.92
N ALA A 246 2.52 12.04 0.07
CA ALA A 246 1.47 11.93 -0.95
C ALA A 246 1.76 10.80 -1.93
N TYR A 247 3.02 10.64 -2.33
CA TYR A 247 3.46 9.55 -3.19
C TYR A 247 3.16 8.17 -2.57
N VAL A 248 3.55 7.96 -1.31
CA VAL A 248 3.29 6.71 -0.59
C VAL A 248 1.78 6.43 -0.48
N ILE A 249 1.01 7.44 -0.09
CA ILE A 249 -0.45 7.34 0.00
C ILE A 249 -1.06 7.01 -1.38
N GLY A 250 -0.60 7.66 -2.43
CA GLY A 250 -1.07 7.45 -3.80
C GLY A 250 -0.77 6.03 -4.30
N ILE A 251 0.46 5.55 -4.10
CA ILE A 251 0.85 4.18 -4.45
C ILE A 251 -0.04 3.17 -3.71
N MET A 252 -0.20 3.34 -2.39
CA MET A 252 -1.02 2.44 -1.59
C MET A 252 -2.49 2.45 -2.05
N ASN A 253 -3.03 3.62 -2.36
CA ASN A 253 -4.39 3.74 -2.87
C ASN A 253 -4.57 3.04 -4.23
N MET A 254 -3.61 3.20 -5.15
CA MET A 254 -3.63 2.52 -6.45
C MET A 254 -3.59 0.99 -6.30
N ILE A 255 -2.73 0.49 -5.42
CA ILE A 255 -2.61 -0.94 -5.10
C ILE A 255 -3.93 -1.49 -4.55
N LEU A 256 -4.55 -0.81 -3.60
CA LEU A 256 -5.84 -1.20 -3.03
C LEU A 256 -6.98 -1.21 -4.07
N HIS A 257 -6.86 -0.37 -5.13
CA HIS A 257 -7.78 -0.39 -6.27
C HIS A 257 -7.46 -1.49 -7.29
N GLY A 258 -6.43 -2.30 -7.07
CA GLY A 258 -6.07 -3.44 -7.92
C GLY A 258 -5.10 -3.08 -9.05
N ILE A 259 -4.32 -2.01 -8.90
CA ILE A 259 -3.20 -1.67 -9.79
C ILE A 259 -1.93 -2.22 -9.15
N ASP A 260 -1.45 -3.36 -9.60
CA ASP A 260 -0.39 -4.14 -8.94
C ASP A 260 0.98 -3.44 -8.96
N ALA A 261 1.32 -2.75 -10.07
CA ALA A 261 2.59 -2.04 -10.22
C ALA A 261 2.36 -0.61 -10.77
N PRO A 262 1.99 0.36 -9.90
CA PRO A 262 1.68 1.71 -10.33
C PRO A 262 2.85 2.42 -11.03
N ASN A 263 2.63 2.96 -12.25
CA ASN A 263 3.59 3.77 -12.99
C ASN A 263 3.62 5.23 -12.48
N THR A 264 3.85 5.39 -11.20
CA THR A 264 3.98 6.69 -10.56
C THR A 264 5.42 6.90 -10.12
N VAL A 265 5.97 8.09 -10.35
CA VAL A 265 7.34 8.43 -9.97
C VAL A 265 7.36 9.60 -9.00
N SER A 266 8.26 9.55 -8.02
CA SER A 266 8.55 10.67 -7.14
C SER A 266 9.50 11.66 -7.82
N TYR A 267 9.36 12.95 -7.50
CA TYR A 267 10.26 14.01 -7.96
C TYR A 267 11.54 14.16 -7.12
N THR A 268 11.77 13.30 -6.17
CA THR A 268 13.00 13.35 -5.39
C THR A 268 14.17 13.03 -6.30
N HIS A 269 15.03 14.02 -6.46
CA HIS A 269 16.23 14.00 -7.32
C HIS A 269 17.25 12.99 -6.83
#